data_49207d89cd8dea0a4c9d33088b70de9c
#
_entry.id   49207d89cd8dea0a4c9d33088b70de9c
#
_cell.length_a   1.000
_cell.length_b   1.000
_cell.length_c   1.000
_cell.angle_alpha   90.00
_cell.angle_beta   90.00
_cell.angle_gamma   90.00
#
_symmetry.space_group_name_H-M   'P 1'
#
loop_
_entity.id
_entity.type
_entity.pdbx_description
1 polymer ?
#
loop_
_entity_poly.entity_id
_entity_poly.type
_entity_poly.pdbx_seq_one_letter_code
_entity_poly.pdbx_strand_id
1 'polypeptide(L)'
;MIHRLSLLILAAALPVSAVEIPTFSPAEFNVRDFGARGNGKNNDTASINAAIEKCSSGGGGTVLFPAGVYSAASIHLRSNVRVLLDAEAVIAGAADGYDQPEPNPFERFQDFGHSHFHNALLWGENIENFAIIGGRIDGSHLVEDDAAPGKGDKIIALKSSRRLLFQNIVHRTGAHFVYLLNDCEQVTIDDVAIQQSRDGINVVSCRDVAVRNCNITGCGDDAIALKSDYALGRKIASTNITVTDCHLESAANAMQIGSETVGDIRDVSFSRISIARAGKAAIGLTSADGAIVENIRYSEITVRKAACPIFMLVTTRLRSGEANRHIGAIRQVTISNLTSTDSKPPRDVPVSPAIIVGKAESPIDNVTLQKVSVVSAGGGTKPVKWTLPEPRGHPHKAFAYAPAAALFVSYARTLRLQNVQFSYERADARPSLVAINVDGLEMERLHAQKTGTETLHLERVNKLLLRDSAPLPDQSVDQLNELAF
;
A
#
# COMPACT_ATOMS: atom_id res chain seq x y z
N MET A 1 35.44 22.06 28.07
CA MET A 1 34.02 22.44 28.12
C MET A 1 33.50 22.47 26.69
N ILE A 2 33.03 21.36 26.20
CA ILE A 2 32.49 21.25 24.81
C ILE A 2 30.99 21.19 24.93
N HIS A 3 30.32 22.23 24.45
CA HIS A 3 28.86 22.34 24.48
C HIS A 3 28.24 21.26 23.61
N ARG A 4 27.43 20.40 24.22
CA ARG A 4 26.57 19.42 23.57
C ARG A 4 25.41 20.16 22.87
N LEU A 5 25.47 20.32 21.58
CA LEU A 5 24.31 20.70 20.80
C LEU A 5 23.51 19.44 20.49
N SER A 6 22.54 19.14 21.33
CA SER A 6 21.53 18.12 21.02
C SER A 6 20.60 18.70 19.95
N LEU A 7 20.76 18.28 18.72
CA LEU A 7 19.83 18.61 17.64
C LEU A 7 18.53 17.84 17.89
N LEU A 8 17.56 18.50 18.50
CA LEU A 8 16.17 18.00 18.53
C LEU A 8 15.64 18.13 17.09
N ILE A 9 15.61 17.02 16.35
CA ILE A 9 14.87 16.96 15.10
C ILE A 9 13.38 16.96 15.49
N LEU A 10 12.78 18.14 15.49
CA LEU A 10 11.34 18.28 15.59
C LEU A 10 10.77 17.70 14.30
N ALA A 11 10.15 16.53 14.39
CA ALA A 11 9.39 15.96 13.29
C ALA A 11 8.20 16.91 13.04
N ALA A 12 8.36 17.83 12.11
CA ALA A 12 7.25 18.66 11.66
C ALA A 12 6.19 17.71 11.07
N ALA A 13 5.02 17.68 11.68
CA ALA A 13 3.85 17.06 11.08
C ALA A 13 3.64 17.75 9.73
N LEU A 14 3.52 16.95 8.66
CA LEU A 14 3.06 17.49 7.38
C LEU A 14 1.68 18.10 7.62
N PRO A 15 1.41 19.33 7.16
CA PRO A 15 0.06 19.84 7.21
C PRO A 15 -0.81 18.90 6.38
N VAL A 16 -1.69 18.17 7.03
CA VAL A 16 -2.76 17.43 6.36
C VAL A 16 -3.66 18.50 5.75
N SER A 17 -3.56 18.73 4.45
CA SER A 17 -4.58 19.52 3.75
C SER A 17 -5.92 18.85 4.07
N ALA A 18 -6.82 19.60 4.66
CA ALA A 18 -8.16 19.07 4.95
C ALA A 18 -8.79 18.66 3.62
N VAL A 19 -9.05 17.35 3.45
CA VAL A 19 -9.75 16.86 2.27
C VAL A 19 -11.16 17.44 2.30
N GLU A 20 -11.54 18.12 1.23
CA GLU A 20 -12.84 18.78 1.13
C GLU A 20 -13.95 17.73 1.07
N ILE A 21 -14.88 17.79 2.04
CA ILE A 21 -16.00 16.84 2.10
C ILE A 21 -17.08 17.27 1.09
N PRO A 22 -17.59 16.33 0.27
CA PRO A 22 -18.69 16.63 -0.66
C PRO A 22 -19.93 17.20 0.02
N THR A 23 -20.56 18.17 -0.62
CA THR A 23 -21.85 18.73 -0.18
C THR A 23 -22.90 18.47 -1.23
N PHE A 24 -24.16 18.22 -0.80
CA PHE A 24 -25.22 17.77 -1.69
C PHE A 24 -26.49 18.62 -1.54
N SER A 25 -27.27 18.71 -2.60
CA SER A 25 -28.62 19.24 -2.59
C SER A 25 -29.51 18.42 -1.62
N PRO A 26 -30.52 19.03 -0.96
CA PRO A 26 -31.44 18.31 -0.09
C PRO A 26 -32.43 17.39 -0.82
N ALA A 27 -32.43 17.36 -2.15
CA ALA A 27 -33.32 16.50 -2.93
C ALA A 27 -33.03 15.01 -2.69
N GLU A 28 -34.08 14.20 -2.58
CA GLU A 28 -34.00 12.78 -2.32
C GLU A 28 -34.70 11.97 -3.42
N PHE A 29 -34.09 10.84 -3.79
CA PHE A 29 -34.54 9.93 -4.84
C PHE A 29 -34.48 8.50 -4.32
N ASN A 30 -35.62 7.92 -4.00
CA ASN A 30 -35.67 6.54 -3.52
C ASN A 30 -35.59 5.57 -4.71
N VAL A 31 -34.64 4.64 -4.73
CA VAL A 31 -34.48 3.69 -5.84
C VAL A 31 -35.76 2.86 -6.10
N ARG A 32 -36.62 2.65 -5.09
CA ARG A 32 -37.89 1.94 -5.24
C ARG A 32 -38.90 2.71 -6.08
N ASP A 33 -38.88 4.03 -6.07
CA ASP A 33 -39.74 4.86 -6.90
C ASP A 33 -39.38 4.74 -8.39
N PHE A 34 -38.20 4.23 -8.69
CA PHE A 34 -37.72 3.92 -10.04
C PHE A 34 -37.88 2.45 -10.41
N GLY A 35 -38.47 1.64 -9.53
CA GLY A 35 -38.81 0.23 -9.81
C GLY A 35 -37.83 -0.78 -9.21
N ALA A 36 -36.82 -0.37 -8.44
CA ALA A 36 -35.94 -1.28 -7.73
C ALA A 36 -36.71 -2.07 -6.66
N ARG A 37 -36.57 -3.38 -6.65
CA ARG A 37 -37.33 -4.26 -5.73
C ARG A 37 -36.59 -4.52 -4.41
N GLY A 38 -35.28 -4.57 -4.43
CA GLY A 38 -34.46 -4.84 -3.26
C GLY A 38 -34.75 -6.18 -2.61
N ASN A 39 -35.09 -7.22 -3.40
CA ASN A 39 -35.50 -8.54 -2.92
C ASN A 39 -34.45 -9.65 -3.15
N GLY A 40 -33.26 -9.29 -3.66
CA GLY A 40 -32.15 -10.20 -3.94
C GLY A 40 -32.37 -11.18 -5.10
N LYS A 41 -33.47 -11.06 -5.83
CA LYS A 41 -33.83 -11.96 -6.94
C LYS A 41 -33.90 -11.27 -8.29
N ASN A 42 -34.38 -10.05 -8.29
CA ASN A 42 -34.50 -9.23 -9.50
C ASN A 42 -33.25 -8.45 -9.74
N ASN A 43 -32.87 -8.27 -11.00
CA ASN A 43 -31.82 -7.35 -11.36
C ASN A 43 -32.35 -5.91 -11.27
N ASP A 44 -31.85 -5.13 -10.33
CA ASP A 44 -32.27 -3.75 -10.04
C ASP A 44 -31.40 -2.72 -10.75
N THR A 45 -30.42 -3.12 -11.59
CA THR A 45 -29.42 -2.22 -12.23
C THR A 45 -30.08 -1.05 -12.96
N ALA A 46 -31.06 -1.33 -13.82
CA ALA A 46 -31.70 -0.26 -14.63
C ALA A 46 -32.43 0.77 -13.75
N SER A 47 -33.10 0.32 -12.71
CA SER A 47 -33.82 1.18 -11.76
C SER A 47 -32.87 2.03 -10.92
N ILE A 48 -31.77 1.44 -10.45
CA ILE A 48 -30.71 2.15 -9.71
C ILE A 48 -30.06 3.22 -10.60
N ASN A 49 -29.67 2.85 -11.82
CA ASN A 49 -29.08 3.79 -12.78
C ASN A 49 -30.04 4.93 -13.13
N ALA A 50 -31.34 4.66 -13.30
CA ALA A 50 -32.34 5.68 -13.54
C ALA A 50 -32.48 6.67 -12.35
N ALA A 51 -32.43 6.18 -11.11
CA ALA A 51 -32.46 7.04 -9.93
C ALA A 51 -31.22 7.95 -9.86
N ILE A 52 -30.03 7.39 -10.07
CA ILE A 52 -28.76 8.15 -10.06
C ILE A 52 -28.74 9.20 -11.19
N GLU A 53 -29.14 8.83 -12.41
CA GLU A 53 -29.18 9.74 -13.53
C GLU A 53 -30.19 10.88 -13.30
N LYS A 54 -31.37 10.57 -12.76
CA LYS A 54 -32.37 11.57 -12.41
C LYS A 54 -31.92 12.53 -11.31
N CYS A 55 -31.22 11.99 -10.30
CA CYS A 55 -30.64 12.79 -9.23
C CYS A 55 -29.59 13.75 -9.80
N SER A 56 -28.63 13.26 -10.54
CA SER A 56 -27.55 14.08 -11.12
C SER A 56 -28.08 15.15 -12.08
N SER A 57 -28.95 14.77 -13.02
CA SER A 57 -29.54 15.70 -14.01
C SER A 57 -30.52 16.72 -13.38
N GLY A 58 -31.05 16.41 -12.20
CA GLY A 58 -31.89 17.30 -11.41
C GLY A 58 -31.14 18.32 -10.54
N GLY A 59 -29.82 18.41 -10.67
CA GLY A 59 -28.98 19.31 -9.86
C GLY A 59 -28.34 18.66 -8.64
N GLY A 60 -28.37 17.33 -8.56
CA GLY A 60 -27.77 16.55 -7.48
C GLY A 60 -28.71 16.28 -6.32
N GLY A 61 -28.23 15.51 -5.34
CA GLY A 61 -28.99 15.13 -4.16
C GLY A 61 -28.57 13.78 -3.58
N THR A 62 -29.52 13.12 -2.94
CA THR A 62 -29.32 11.82 -2.29
C THR A 62 -30.15 10.75 -3.00
N VAL A 63 -29.50 9.67 -3.43
CA VAL A 63 -30.17 8.44 -3.86
C VAL A 63 -30.25 7.49 -2.66
N LEU A 64 -31.47 7.20 -2.23
CA LEU A 64 -31.76 6.40 -1.05
C LEU A 64 -31.96 4.93 -1.41
N PHE A 65 -31.28 4.07 -0.67
CA PHE A 65 -31.46 2.61 -0.69
C PHE A 65 -32.08 2.16 0.64
N PRO A 66 -33.39 2.00 0.74
CA PRO A 66 -34.02 1.41 1.92
C PRO A 66 -33.55 -0.03 2.16
N ALA A 67 -33.79 -0.54 3.38
CA ALA A 67 -33.47 -1.94 3.74
C ALA A 67 -33.91 -2.93 2.65
N GLY A 68 -33.00 -3.81 2.22
CA GLY A 68 -33.22 -4.78 1.15
C GLY A 68 -31.95 -5.22 0.46
N VAL A 69 -32.04 -6.21 -0.42
CA VAL A 69 -30.91 -6.73 -1.22
C VAL A 69 -31.14 -6.37 -2.69
N TYR A 70 -30.35 -5.45 -3.18
CA TYR A 70 -30.40 -4.94 -4.56
C TYR A 70 -29.35 -5.64 -5.40
N SER A 71 -29.77 -6.64 -6.20
CA SER A 71 -28.89 -7.33 -7.13
C SER A 71 -28.64 -6.44 -8.34
N ALA A 72 -27.40 -6.11 -8.64
CA ALA A 72 -27.02 -5.21 -9.71
C ALA A 72 -25.73 -5.65 -10.40
N ALA A 73 -25.61 -5.31 -11.66
CA ALA A 73 -24.36 -5.33 -12.42
C ALA A 73 -23.73 -3.92 -12.41
N SER A 74 -23.35 -3.36 -13.56
CA SER A 74 -22.68 -2.04 -13.57
C SER A 74 -23.62 -0.89 -13.21
N ILE A 75 -23.38 -0.31 -12.05
CA ILE A 75 -24.00 0.93 -11.56
C ILE A 75 -23.12 2.11 -12.00
N HIS A 76 -23.71 3.03 -12.76
CA HIS A 76 -23.03 4.20 -13.32
C HIS A 76 -23.08 5.37 -12.33
N LEU A 77 -21.96 5.71 -11.76
CA LEU A 77 -21.85 6.83 -10.82
C LEU A 77 -21.86 8.18 -11.55
N ARG A 78 -22.43 9.20 -10.92
CA ARG A 78 -22.60 10.53 -11.50
C ARG A 78 -22.21 11.61 -10.51
N SER A 79 -21.84 12.78 -11.05
CA SER A 79 -21.50 13.96 -10.24
C SER A 79 -22.69 14.46 -9.42
N ASN A 80 -22.36 15.06 -8.26
CA ASN A 80 -23.30 15.67 -7.32
C ASN A 80 -24.30 14.70 -6.69
N VAL A 81 -23.96 13.42 -6.60
CA VAL A 81 -24.82 12.36 -6.05
C VAL A 81 -24.23 11.80 -4.77
N ARG A 82 -25.05 11.75 -3.73
CA ARG A 82 -24.80 10.94 -2.53
C ARG A 82 -25.64 9.67 -2.61
N VAL A 83 -25.01 8.52 -2.64
CA VAL A 83 -25.67 7.22 -2.43
C VAL A 83 -25.72 6.96 -0.92
N LEU A 84 -26.92 6.87 -0.37
CA LEU A 84 -27.13 6.60 1.05
C LEU A 84 -27.84 5.26 1.21
N LEU A 85 -27.14 4.31 1.82
CA LEU A 85 -27.66 2.98 2.10
C LEU A 85 -28.15 2.90 3.56
N ASP A 86 -29.36 2.40 3.76
CA ASP A 86 -29.82 1.95 5.06
C ASP A 86 -28.87 0.90 5.65
N ALA A 87 -28.79 0.79 6.97
CA ALA A 87 -27.92 -0.19 7.62
C ALA A 87 -28.16 -1.64 7.17
N GLU A 88 -29.42 -1.96 6.80
CA GLU A 88 -29.82 -3.27 6.29
C GLU A 88 -29.88 -3.33 4.75
N ALA A 89 -29.45 -2.27 4.05
CA ALA A 89 -29.36 -2.29 2.60
C ALA A 89 -28.09 -2.99 2.13
N VAL A 90 -28.23 -3.80 1.10
CA VAL A 90 -27.12 -4.51 0.45
C VAL A 90 -27.18 -4.27 -1.05
N ILE A 91 -26.11 -3.74 -1.65
CA ILE A 91 -25.90 -3.83 -3.09
C ILE A 91 -25.12 -5.12 -3.33
N ALA A 92 -25.72 -6.06 -4.02
CA ALA A 92 -25.12 -7.37 -4.32
C ALA A 92 -24.79 -7.47 -5.81
N GLY A 93 -23.54 -7.82 -6.12
CA GLY A 93 -23.10 -8.04 -7.50
C GLY A 93 -23.92 -9.15 -8.17
N ALA A 94 -24.45 -8.89 -9.36
CA ALA A 94 -25.12 -9.89 -10.19
C ALA A 94 -24.11 -10.89 -10.78
N ALA A 95 -24.59 -12.05 -11.21
CA ALA A 95 -23.73 -13.07 -11.81
C ALA A 95 -23.18 -12.69 -13.20
N ASP A 96 -23.88 -11.77 -13.91
CA ASP A 96 -23.53 -11.29 -15.25
C ASP A 96 -24.23 -9.96 -15.55
N GLY A 97 -24.05 -9.46 -16.78
CA GLY A 97 -24.67 -8.20 -17.23
C GLY A 97 -23.82 -6.95 -16.95
N TYR A 98 -22.53 -7.14 -16.64
CA TYR A 98 -21.59 -6.03 -16.46
C TYR A 98 -21.23 -5.39 -17.81
N ASP A 99 -20.91 -4.12 -17.76
CA ASP A 99 -20.38 -3.40 -18.91
C ASP A 99 -19.09 -4.04 -19.40
N GLN A 100 -18.83 -3.90 -20.69
CA GLN A 100 -17.58 -4.40 -21.26
C GLN A 100 -16.40 -3.54 -20.81
N PRO A 101 -15.23 -4.13 -20.58
CA PRO A 101 -14.01 -3.36 -20.41
C PRO A 101 -13.85 -2.38 -21.58
N GLU A 102 -13.57 -1.13 -21.28
CA GLU A 102 -13.31 -0.14 -22.33
C GLU A 102 -11.96 -0.40 -23.02
N PRO A 103 -11.82 -0.13 -24.31
CA PRO A 103 -10.55 -0.27 -25.00
C PRO A 103 -9.46 0.62 -24.37
N ASN A 104 -8.30 0.05 -24.06
CA ASN A 104 -7.17 0.80 -23.53
C ASN A 104 -5.89 0.54 -24.35
N PRO A 105 -5.38 1.53 -25.11
CA PRO A 105 -4.18 1.38 -25.92
C PRO A 105 -2.90 1.22 -25.09
N PHE A 106 -2.98 1.46 -23.78
CA PHE A 106 -1.85 1.40 -22.83
C PHE A 106 -1.84 0.12 -21.97
N GLU A 107 -2.78 -0.79 -22.17
CA GLU A 107 -2.94 -2.05 -21.42
C GLU A 107 -1.63 -2.85 -21.32
N ARG A 108 -0.82 -2.86 -22.38
CA ARG A 108 0.47 -3.58 -22.42
C ARG A 108 1.51 -3.12 -21.38
N PHE A 109 1.30 -1.99 -20.71
CA PHE A 109 2.25 -1.44 -19.73
C PHE A 109 1.94 -1.85 -18.29
N GLN A 110 0.77 -2.36 -18.01
CA GLN A 110 0.36 -2.86 -16.70
C GLN A 110 -0.52 -4.10 -16.84
N ASP A 111 -0.94 -4.67 -15.71
CA ASP A 111 -1.86 -5.79 -15.70
C ASP A 111 -3.28 -5.34 -16.15
N PHE A 112 -4.03 -6.24 -16.79
CA PHE A 112 -5.36 -5.95 -17.35
C PHE A 112 -6.30 -5.29 -16.33
N GLY A 113 -6.37 -5.81 -15.11
CA GLY A 113 -7.24 -5.28 -14.06
C GLY A 113 -6.99 -3.80 -13.73
N HIS A 114 -5.77 -3.28 -13.93
CA HIS A 114 -5.45 -1.87 -13.73
C HIS A 114 -5.84 -0.97 -14.91
N SER A 115 -6.15 -1.56 -16.07
CA SER A 115 -6.33 -0.84 -17.33
C SER A 115 -7.78 -0.56 -17.66
N HIS A 116 -8.72 -1.24 -17.02
CA HIS A 116 -10.14 -1.21 -17.34
C HIS A 116 -10.97 -0.88 -16.11
N PHE A 117 -12.01 -0.06 -16.27
CA PHE A 117 -12.81 0.47 -15.17
C PHE A 117 -14.29 0.12 -15.29
N HIS A 118 -14.82 -0.04 -16.50
CA HIS A 118 -16.26 -0.19 -16.74
C HIS A 118 -16.80 -1.55 -16.28
N ASN A 119 -15.99 -2.59 -16.32
CA ASN A 119 -16.36 -3.94 -15.87
C ASN A 119 -16.36 -4.07 -14.33
N ALA A 120 -16.94 -3.09 -13.66
CA ALA A 120 -17.06 -3.03 -12.20
C ALA A 120 -18.52 -2.97 -11.76
N LEU A 121 -18.78 -3.32 -10.49
CA LEU A 121 -20.13 -3.20 -9.90
C LEU A 121 -20.56 -1.73 -9.79
N LEU A 122 -19.65 -0.84 -9.42
CA LEU A 122 -19.86 0.60 -9.38
C LEU A 122 -18.68 1.27 -10.09
N TRP A 123 -18.95 2.04 -11.13
CA TRP A 123 -17.89 2.76 -11.80
C TRP A 123 -18.29 4.19 -12.21
N GLY A 124 -17.27 5.03 -12.33
CA GLY A 124 -17.44 6.41 -12.76
C GLY A 124 -16.18 7.03 -13.32
N GLU A 125 -16.33 7.88 -14.31
CA GLU A 125 -15.27 8.65 -14.94
C GLU A 125 -15.59 10.14 -14.92
N ASN A 126 -14.58 10.97 -14.63
CA ASN A 126 -14.69 12.43 -14.64
C ASN A 126 -15.85 12.94 -13.76
N ILE A 127 -16.16 12.21 -12.68
CA ILE A 127 -17.20 12.64 -11.73
C ILE A 127 -16.61 13.50 -10.63
N GLU A 128 -17.43 14.38 -10.10
CA GLU A 128 -17.06 15.20 -8.96
C GLU A 128 -18.18 15.28 -7.92
N ASN A 129 -17.79 15.55 -6.69
CA ASN A 129 -18.74 15.73 -5.60
C ASN A 129 -19.66 14.50 -5.45
N PHE A 130 -19.05 13.35 -5.10
CA PHE A 130 -19.74 12.08 -5.01
C PHE A 130 -19.49 11.42 -3.65
N ALA A 131 -20.51 10.73 -3.10
CA ALA A 131 -20.36 9.94 -1.90
C ALA A 131 -21.13 8.63 -1.94
N ILE A 132 -20.60 7.60 -1.23
CA ILE A 132 -21.34 6.41 -0.79
C ILE A 132 -21.23 6.35 0.72
N ILE A 133 -22.39 6.26 1.40
CA ILE A 133 -22.45 6.23 2.87
C ILE A 133 -23.36 5.09 3.33
N GLY A 134 -22.85 4.28 4.26
CA GLY A 134 -23.61 3.25 4.96
C GLY A 134 -23.76 1.94 4.21
N GLY A 135 -24.47 1.01 4.83
CA GLY A 135 -24.89 -0.26 4.28
C GLY A 135 -23.78 -1.23 3.93
N ARG A 136 -24.09 -2.14 3.00
CA ARG A 136 -23.18 -3.20 2.58
C ARG A 136 -23.09 -3.29 1.07
N ILE A 137 -21.90 -3.62 0.59
CA ILE A 137 -21.66 -3.97 -0.82
C ILE A 137 -21.04 -5.36 -0.85
N ASP A 138 -21.65 -6.29 -1.57
CA ASP A 138 -21.26 -7.69 -1.67
C ASP A 138 -20.91 -8.06 -3.12
N GLY A 139 -19.66 -8.40 -3.34
CA GLY A 139 -19.12 -8.78 -4.65
C GLY A 139 -19.06 -10.29 -4.90
N SER A 140 -19.88 -11.12 -4.23
CA SER A 140 -19.78 -12.60 -4.26
C SER A 140 -19.78 -13.21 -5.65
N HIS A 141 -20.32 -12.54 -6.67
CA HIS A 141 -20.34 -13.01 -8.05
C HIS A 141 -19.28 -12.37 -8.96
N LEU A 142 -18.50 -11.44 -8.41
CA LEU A 142 -17.37 -10.86 -9.12
C LEU A 142 -16.18 -11.83 -9.12
N VAL A 143 -15.32 -11.73 -10.12
CA VAL A 143 -14.15 -12.60 -10.25
C VAL A 143 -12.89 -11.93 -9.70
N GLU A 144 -11.93 -12.74 -9.25
CA GLU A 144 -10.65 -12.24 -8.70
C GLU A 144 -9.58 -11.99 -9.76
N ASP A 145 -9.77 -12.57 -10.95
CA ASP A 145 -8.88 -12.40 -12.11
C ASP A 145 -9.57 -11.56 -13.19
N ASP A 146 -8.90 -11.41 -14.34
CA ASP A 146 -9.43 -10.66 -15.47
C ASP A 146 -10.78 -11.22 -15.90
N ALA A 147 -11.78 -10.35 -15.92
CA ALA A 147 -13.15 -10.78 -16.16
C ALA A 147 -13.41 -11.15 -17.63
N ALA A 148 -14.09 -12.28 -17.86
CA ALA A 148 -14.65 -12.61 -19.15
C ALA A 148 -15.74 -11.59 -19.54
N PRO A 149 -16.09 -11.48 -20.83
CA PRO A 149 -17.15 -10.57 -21.27
C PRO A 149 -18.45 -10.71 -20.47
N GLY A 150 -19.01 -9.61 -20.00
CA GLY A 150 -20.22 -9.54 -19.19
C GLY A 150 -20.03 -9.90 -17.71
N LYS A 151 -18.80 -10.16 -17.28
CA LYS A 151 -18.44 -10.38 -15.87
C LYS A 151 -17.76 -9.14 -15.31
N GLY A 152 -17.95 -8.89 -14.00
CA GLY A 152 -17.25 -7.84 -13.27
C GLY A 152 -16.11 -8.42 -12.42
N ASP A 153 -15.06 -7.63 -12.26
CA ASP A 153 -13.88 -8.00 -11.46
C ASP A 153 -13.52 -6.94 -10.41
N LYS A 154 -14.30 -5.87 -10.26
CA LYS A 154 -14.07 -4.79 -9.30
C LYS A 154 -15.36 -4.39 -8.59
N ILE A 155 -15.26 -3.99 -7.33
CA ILE A 155 -16.41 -3.42 -6.64
C ILE A 155 -16.58 -1.95 -7.03
N ILE A 156 -15.58 -1.11 -6.77
CA ILE A 156 -15.61 0.33 -7.08
C ILE A 156 -14.42 0.66 -7.96
N ALA A 157 -14.67 1.18 -9.16
CA ALA A 157 -13.65 1.66 -10.08
C ALA A 157 -13.93 3.11 -10.48
N LEU A 158 -13.00 4.00 -10.16
CA LEU A 158 -13.12 5.43 -10.47
C LEU A 158 -11.89 5.93 -11.20
N LYS A 159 -12.12 6.74 -12.21
CA LYS A 159 -11.08 7.34 -13.05
C LYS A 159 -11.29 8.86 -13.17
N SER A 160 -10.22 9.63 -13.02
CA SER A 160 -10.16 11.10 -13.21
C SER A 160 -11.30 11.84 -12.48
N SER A 161 -11.51 11.51 -11.21
CA SER A 161 -12.65 11.97 -10.41
C SER A 161 -12.18 12.71 -9.15
N ARG A 162 -13.04 13.58 -8.59
CA ARG A 162 -12.63 14.40 -7.45
C ARG A 162 -13.74 14.68 -6.44
N ARG A 163 -13.33 15.03 -5.20
CA ARG A 163 -14.20 15.23 -4.03
C ARG A 163 -15.10 14.03 -3.79
N LEU A 164 -14.43 12.94 -3.38
CA LEU A 164 -15.05 11.62 -3.21
C LEU A 164 -15.07 11.24 -1.72
N LEU A 165 -16.20 10.72 -1.25
CA LEU A 165 -16.34 10.21 0.12
C LEU A 165 -16.93 8.79 0.11
N PHE A 166 -16.23 7.87 0.77
CA PHE A 166 -16.70 6.52 1.07
C PHE A 166 -16.68 6.35 2.57
N GLN A 167 -17.84 6.17 3.20
CA GLN A 167 -17.92 6.19 4.65
C GLN A 167 -18.89 5.14 5.20
N ASN A 168 -18.48 4.47 6.29
CA ASN A 168 -19.32 3.53 7.03
C ASN A 168 -19.89 2.40 6.15
N ILE A 169 -19.02 1.79 5.33
CA ILE A 169 -19.39 0.75 4.35
C ILE A 169 -18.76 -0.58 4.75
N VAL A 170 -19.52 -1.66 4.63
CA VAL A 170 -18.99 -3.02 4.77
C VAL A 170 -18.92 -3.70 3.40
N HIS A 171 -17.71 -3.99 2.92
CA HIS A 171 -17.49 -4.87 1.77
C HIS A 171 -17.27 -6.30 2.27
N ARG A 172 -18.18 -7.20 1.94
CA ARG A 172 -18.14 -8.55 2.46
C ARG A 172 -17.27 -9.49 1.63
N THR A 173 -17.49 -9.54 0.35
CA THR A 173 -16.72 -10.30 -0.62
C THR A 173 -16.21 -9.31 -1.64
N GLY A 174 -14.90 -9.30 -1.84
CA GLY A 174 -14.28 -8.47 -2.85
C GLY A 174 -14.15 -9.24 -4.17
N ALA A 175 -13.43 -8.63 -5.06
CA ALA A 175 -13.10 -9.15 -6.36
C ALA A 175 -11.58 -8.97 -6.57
N HIS A 176 -11.14 -8.70 -7.79
CA HIS A 176 -9.78 -8.28 -8.07
C HIS A 176 -9.41 -7.05 -7.23
N PHE A 177 -10.29 -6.01 -7.22
CA PHE A 177 -10.15 -4.82 -6.36
C PHE A 177 -11.46 -4.47 -5.67
N VAL A 178 -11.40 -4.15 -4.37
CA VAL A 178 -12.54 -3.47 -3.74
C VAL A 178 -12.59 -2.01 -4.20
N TYR A 179 -11.46 -1.31 -4.14
CA TYR A 179 -11.32 0.04 -4.68
C TYR A 179 -10.18 0.07 -5.69
N LEU A 180 -10.48 0.48 -6.90
CA LEU A 180 -9.52 0.93 -7.92
C LEU A 180 -9.76 2.40 -8.20
N LEU A 181 -8.91 3.27 -7.66
CA LEU A 181 -8.97 4.72 -7.86
C LEU A 181 -7.77 5.14 -8.70
N ASN A 182 -7.98 5.69 -9.88
CA ASN A 182 -6.90 6.15 -10.75
C ASN A 182 -7.13 7.62 -11.17
N ASP A 183 -6.10 8.46 -11.00
CA ASP A 183 -6.16 9.90 -11.28
C ASP A 183 -7.29 10.62 -10.51
N CYS A 184 -7.53 10.20 -9.26
CA CYS A 184 -8.54 10.81 -8.39
C CYS A 184 -7.92 11.82 -7.42
N GLU A 185 -8.72 12.81 -7.04
CA GLU A 185 -8.30 13.91 -6.16
C GLU A 185 -9.31 14.16 -5.05
N GLN A 186 -8.82 14.55 -3.87
CA GLN A 186 -9.67 14.85 -2.69
C GLN A 186 -10.57 13.66 -2.33
N VAL A 187 -9.95 12.53 -1.99
CA VAL A 187 -10.65 11.28 -1.67
C VAL A 187 -10.59 11.02 -0.16
N THR A 188 -11.71 10.72 0.44
CA THR A 188 -11.81 10.22 1.81
C THR A 188 -12.43 8.83 1.82
N ILE A 189 -11.72 7.87 2.44
CA ILE A 189 -12.22 6.53 2.77
C ILE A 189 -12.16 6.41 4.29
N ASP A 190 -13.32 6.38 4.94
CA ASP A 190 -13.43 6.49 6.40
C ASP A 190 -14.40 5.44 6.95
N ASP A 191 -13.99 4.72 8.00
CA ASP A 191 -14.81 3.68 8.63
C ASP A 191 -15.32 2.64 7.64
N VAL A 192 -14.40 2.07 6.85
CA VAL A 192 -14.70 1.04 5.85
C VAL A 192 -14.15 -0.30 6.32
N ALA A 193 -15.00 -1.34 6.26
CA ALA A 193 -14.60 -2.72 6.51
C ALA A 193 -14.52 -3.51 5.19
N ILE A 194 -13.40 -4.21 4.96
CA ILE A 194 -13.21 -5.17 3.87
C ILE A 194 -12.92 -6.52 4.51
N GLN A 195 -13.75 -7.53 4.22
CA GLN A 195 -13.66 -8.84 4.89
C GLN A 195 -12.99 -9.91 4.03
N GLN A 196 -13.02 -9.78 2.72
CA GLN A 196 -12.36 -10.68 1.78
C GLN A 196 -12.22 -10.01 0.42
N SER A 197 -11.05 -10.11 -0.21
CA SER A 197 -10.78 -9.61 -1.56
C SER A 197 -9.46 -10.19 -2.08
N ARG A 198 -9.15 -10.02 -3.37
CA ARG A 198 -7.77 -10.12 -3.80
C ARG A 198 -7.02 -8.88 -3.31
N ASP A 199 -7.27 -7.70 -3.85
CA ASP A 199 -6.75 -6.44 -3.33
C ASP A 199 -7.82 -5.65 -2.56
N GLY A 200 -7.43 -4.95 -1.51
CA GLY A 200 -8.32 -4.06 -0.76
C GLY A 200 -8.47 -2.69 -1.42
N ILE A 201 -7.65 -1.72 -1.04
CA ILE A 201 -7.71 -0.35 -1.53
C ILE A 201 -6.48 -0.07 -2.41
N ASN A 202 -6.72 0.20 -3.70
CA ASN A 202 -5.70 0.63 -4.65
C ASN A 202 -5.90 2.11 -4.98
N VAL A 203 -4.92 2.93 -4.58
CA VAL A 203 -4.82 4.36 -4.85
C VAL A 203 -3.73 4.55 -5.90
N VAL A 204 -4.11 4.80 -7.13
CA VAL A 204 -3.21 4.85 -8.29
C VAL A 204 -3.19 6.26 -8.85
N SER A 205 -2.03 6.89 -8.93
CA SER A 205 -1.91 8.21 -9.58
C SER A 205 -2.83 9.29 -8.96
N CYS A 206 -3.12 9.18 -7.65
CA CYS A 206 -4.08 10.06 -6.95
C CYS A 206 -3.38 11.10 -6.09
N ARG A 207 -4.11 12.17 -5.74
CA ARG A 207 -3.63 13.21 -4.82
C ARG A 207 -4.68 13.59 -3.77
N ASP A 208 -4.20 14.06 -2.62
CA ASP A 208 -5.04 14.48 -1.50
C ASP A 208 -6.00 13.36 -1.04
N VAL A 209 -5.43 12.22 -0.63
CA VAL A 209 -6.19 11.04 -0.24
C VAL A 209 -6.05 10.79 1.27
N ALA A 210 -7.16 10.59 1.94
CA ALA A 210 -7.23 10.18 3.34
C ALA A 210 -7.94 8.83 3.48
N VAL A 211 -7.24 7.81 3.99
CA VAL A 211 -7.80 6.51 4.37
C VAL A 211 -7.69 6.40 5.89
N ARG A 212 -8.81 6.23 6.59
CA ARG A 212 -8.78 6.18 8.05
C ARG A 212 -9.87 5.29 8.65
N ASN A 213 -9.59 4.81 9.87
CA ASN A 213 -10.54 3.99 10.65
C ASN A 213 -10.99 2.71 9.92
N CYS A 214 -10.15 2.18 9.02
CA CYS A 214 -10.53 1.05 8.17
C CYS A 214 -10.09 -0.29 8.77
N ASN A 215 -10.93 -1.30 8.59
CA ASN A 215 -10.64 -2.69 8.96
C ASN A 215 -10.59 -3.56 7.70
N ILE A 216 -9.39 -3.88 7.22
CA ILE A 216 -9.16 -4.57 5.95
C ILE A 216 -8.54 -5.92 6.24
N THR A 217 -9.31 -6.99 6.02
CA THR A 217 -8.93 -8.36 6.37
C THR A 217 -9.21 -9.34 5.22
N GLY A 218 -8.49 -10.46 5.24
CA GLY A 218 -8.70 -11.53 4.26
C GLY A 218 -8.28 -11.19 2.83
N CYS A 219 -7.39 -10.18 2.63
CA CYS A 219 -6.87 -9.89 1.30
C CYS A 219 -5.92 -10.98 0.82
N GLY A 220 -6.09 -11.40 -0.43
CA GLY A 220 -5.24 -12.37 -1.12
C GLY A 220 -3.92 -11.75 -1.62
N ASP A 221 -3.97 -10.48 -2.02
CA ASP A 221 -2.82 -9.68 -2.42
C ASP A 221 -2.72 -8.42 -1.51
N ASP A 222 -2.57 -7.20 -2.00
CA ASP A 222 -2.28 -6.04 -1.17
C ASP A 222 -3.52 -5.54 -0.38
N ALA A 223 -3.38 -5.27 0.92
CA ALA A 223 -4.50 -4.68 1.68
C ALA A 223 -4.69 -3.21 1.33
N ILE A 224 -3.62 -2.41 1.37
CA ILE A 224 -3.60 -1.02 0.86
C ILE A 224 -2.39 -0.87 -0.06
N ALA A 225 -2.62 -0.47 -1.30
CA ALA A 225 -1.59 -0.23 -2.30
C ALA A 225 -1.64 1.20 -2.83
N LEU A 226 -0.50 1.90 -2.77
CA LEU A 226 -0.29 3.21 -3.36
C LEU A 226 0.60 3.04 -4.59
N LYS A 227 0.08 3.38 -5.73
CA LYS A 227 0.70 3.08 -7.03
C LYS A 227 0.70 4.31 -7.94
N SER A 228 1.44 4.22 -9.02
CA SER A 228 1.31 5.08 -10.18
C SER A 228 1.64 4.25 -11.41
N ASP A 229 0.68 4.05 -12.28
CA ASP A 229 0.83 3.25 -13.50
C ASP A 229 0.77 4.10 -14.78
N TYR A 230 0.73 3.44 -15.92
CA TYR A 230 0.60 4.10 -17.23
C TYR A 230 -0.76 3.82 -17.89
N ALA A 231 -1.77 3.41 -17.11
CA ALA A 231 -3.10 3.06 -17.63
C ALA A 231 -3.78 4.20 -18.39
N LEU A 232 -3.48 5.45 -18.04
CA LEU A 232 -4.05 6.65 -18.68
C LEU A 232 -3.13 7.25 -19.74
N GLY A 233 -2.05 6.56 -20.16
CA GLY A 233 -1.13 7.00 -21.21
C GLY A 233 -0.22 8.16 -20.85
N ARG A 234 -0.12 8.50 -19.56
CA ARG A 234 0.71 9.59 -19.05
C ARG A 234 1.22 9.30 -17.65
N LYS A 235 2.32 9.91 -17.29
CA LYS A 235 2.86 9.86 -15.92
C LYS A 235 2.06 10.80 -15.03
N ILE A 236 1.46 10.27 -13.98
CA ILE A 236 0.74 11.04 -12.96
C ILE A 236 1.29 10.67 -11.61
N ALA A 237 1.68 11.65 -10.81
CA ALA A 237 2.20 11.40 -9.47
C ALA A 237 1.09 11.06 -8.48
N SER A 238 1.41 10.19 -7.52
CA SER A 238 0.60 9.99 -6.31
C SER A 238 1.18 10.83 -5.19
N THR A 239 0.39 11.78 -4.64
CA THR A 239 0.91 12.76 -3.68
C THR A 239 -0.07 13.09 -2.56
N ASN A 240 0.48 13.48 -1.40
CA ASN A 240 -0.30 13.91 -0.24
C ASN A 240 -1.33 12.85 0.19
N ILE A 241 -0.84 11.66 0.58
CA ILE A 241 -1.68 10.53 0.96
C ILE A 241 -1.46 10.20 2.43
N THR A 242 -2.54 10.11 3.18
CA THR A 242 -2.51 9.74 4.60
C THR A 242 -3.32 8.48 4.84
N VAL A 243 -2.73 7.54 5.59
CA VAL A 243 -3.41 6.32 6.05
C VAL A 243 -3.27 6.25 7.56
N THR A 244 -4.38 6.26 8.28
CA THR A 244 -4.35 6.33 9.75
C THR A 244 -5.38 5.41 10.40
N ASP A 245 -5.06 4.92 11.60
CA ASP A 245 -6.01 4.20 12.45
C ASP A 245 -6.63 2.97 11.75
N CYS A 246 -5.82 2.20 11.01
CA CYS A 246 -6.29 1.05 10.26
C CYS A 246 -5.80 -0.28 10.85
N HIS A 247 -6.64 -1.30 10.72
CA HIS A 247 -6.30 -2.69 10.98
C HIS A 247 -6.21 -3.46 9.68
N LEU A 248 -5.06 -4.14 9.44
CA LEU A 248 -4.75 -4.76 8.16
C LEU A 248 -4.40 -6.24 8.29
N GLU A 249 -4.90 -7.05 7.37
CA GLU A 249 -4.50 -8.44 7.18
C GLU A 249 -4.44 -8.79 5.70
N SER A 250 -3.30 -9.35 5.25
CA SER A 250 -3.11 -9.76 3.86
C SER A 250 -2.30 -11.06 3.75
N ALA A 251 -2.58 -11.85 2.72
CA ALA A 251 -1.73 -12.95 2.30
C ALA A 251 -0.49 -12.48 1.52
N ALA A 252 -0.44 -11.21 1.11
CA ALA A 252 0.70 -10.56 0.47
C ALA A 252 1.19 -9.36 1.27
N ASN A 253 1.10 -8.13 0.77
CA ASN A 253 1.59 -6.97 1.51
C ASN A 253 0.45 -6.28 2.27
N ALA A 254 0.74 -5.82 3.49
CA ALA A 254 -0.25 -5.05 4.25
C ALA A 254 -0.29 -3.60 3.78
N MET A 255 0.85 -2.92 3.70
CA MET A 255 1.02 -1.57 3.18
C MET A 255 2.04 -1.62 2.05
N GLN A 256 1.61 -1.34 0.83
CA GLN A 256 2.47 -1.39 -0.35
C GLN A 256 2.54 -0.03 -1.03
N ILE A 257 3.74 0.45 -1.30
CA ILE A 257 4.02 1.49 -2.28
C ILE A 257 4.63 0.79 -3.51
N GLY A 258 3.90 0.84 -4.62
CA GLY A 258 4.21 0.09 -5.84
C GLY A 258 3.46 -1.25 -5.93
N SER A 259 3.93 -2.24 -6.71
CA SER A 259 5.12 -2.22 -7.59
C SER A 259 5.01 -1.32 -8.82
N GLU A 260 3.80 -0.96 -9.29
CA GLU A 260 3.58 -0.01 -10.37
C GLU A 260 4.00 1.39 -9.90
N THR A 261 5.10 1.91 -10.48
CA THR A 261 5.75 3.15 -10.05
C THR A 261 6.31 3.89 -11.26
N VAL A 262 5.41 4.33 -12.13
CA VAL A 262 5.74 5.10 -13.34
C VAL A 262 5.86 6.58 -13.02
N GLY A 263 4.88 7.18 -12.39
CA GLY A 263 4.90 8.53 -11.86
C GLY A 263 5.39 8.56 -10.41
N ASP A 264 5.89 9.69 -9.98
CA ASP A 264 6.46 9.84 -8.63
C ASP A 264 5.42 9.62 -7.52
N ILE A 265 5.89 9.13 -6.37
CA ILE A 265 5.05 8.95 -5.18
C ILE A 265 5.69 9.74 -4.04
N ARG A 266 4.98 10.76 -3.54
CA ARG A 266 5.53 11.73 -2.59
C ARG A 266 4.55 12.08 -1.47
N ASP A 267 5.12 12.50 -0.33
CA ASP A 267 4.35 13.04 0.79
C ASP A 267 3.29 12.06 1.30
N VAL A 268 3.75 10.86 1.65
CA VAL A 268 2.90 9.76 2.13
C VAL A 268 3.15 9.50 3.59
N SER A 269 2.08 9.34 4.37
CA SER A 269 2.20 8.94 5.78
C SER A 269 1.24 7.81 6.14
N PHE A 270 1.78 6.83 6.89
CA PHE A 270 1.04 5.79 7.57
C PHE A 270 1.23 5.95 9.08
N SER A 271 0.16 5.99 9.84
CA SER A 271 0.28 6.13 11.29
C SER A 271 -0.80 5.36 12.05
N ARG A 272 -0.44 4.83 13.22
CA ARG A 272 -1.34 4.05 14.09
C ARG A 272 -1.99 2.88 13.34
N ILE A 273 -1.14 2.06 12.69
CA ILE A 273 -1.56 0.90 11.91
C ILE A 273 -1.26 -0.37 12.70
N SER A 274 -2.25 -1.25 12.80
CA SER A 274 -2.06 -2.58 13.32
C SER A 274 -2.16 -3.62 12.20
N ILE A 275 -1.14 -4.46 12.06
CA ILE A 275 -1.05 -5.49 11.02
C ILE A 275 -1.10 -6.85 11.70
N ALA A 276 -2.20 -7.58 11.51
CA ALA A 276 -2.37 -8.93 12.07
C ALA A 276 -1.53 -9.96 11.30
N ARG A 277 -1.46 -9.81 9.98
CA ARG A 277 -0.71 -10.70 9.10
C ARG A 277 -0.28 -9.99 7.82
N ALA A 278 0.95 -10.27 7.37
CA ALA A 278 1.44 -9.94 6.04
C ALA A 278 2.23 -11.13 5.49
N GLY A 279 1.70 -11.80 4.49
CA GLY A 279 2.32 -12.99 3.91
C GLY A 279 3.59 -12.69 3.10
N LYS A 280 3.77 -11.43 2.69
CA LYS A 280 4.98 -10.88 2.07
C LYS A 280 5.55 -9.78 2.99
N ALA A 281 5.32 -8.52 2.71
CA ALA A 281 5.83 -7.42 3.50
C ALA A 281 4.75 -6.73 4.34
N ALA A 282 5.08 -6.39 5.60
CA ALA A 282 4.25 -5.49 6.39
C ALA A 282 4.32 -4.07 5.84
N ILE A 283 5.53 -3.58 5.59
CA ILE A 283 5.84 -2.32 4.91
C ILE A 283 6.61 -2.67 3.62
N GLY A 284 6.01 -2.40 2.46
CA GLY A 284 6.63 -2.58 1.16
C GLY A 284 6.80 -1.25 0.42
N LEU A 285 8.02 -0.94 -0.03
CA LEU A 285 8.31 0.18 -0.90
C LEU A 285 9.12 -0.32 -2.09
N THR A 286 8.60 -0.09 -3.29
CA THR A 286 9.31 -0.47 -4.51
C THR A 286 9.30 0.68 -5.49
N SER A 287 10.46 1.03 -6.04
CA SER A 287 10.55 1.84 -7.25
C SER A 287 11.01 0.94 -8.40
N ALA A 288 10.09 0.56 -9.29
CA ALA A 288 10.34 -0.42 -10.33
C ALA A 288 10.29 0.17 -11.75
N ASP A 289 9.52 1.24 -11.95
CA ASP A 289 9.21 1.76 -13.28
C ASP A 289 9.71 3.19 -13.52
N GLY A 290 10.62 3.67 -12.66
CA GLY A 290 11.29 4.95 -12.83
C GLY A 290 10.83 6.07 -11.89
N ALA A 291 9.89 5.82 -10.98
CA ALA A 291 9.41 6.82 -10.04
C ALA A 291 10.45 7.23 -8.99
N ILE A 292 10.39 8.47 -8.57
CA ILE A 292 10.96 8.94 -7.32
C ILE A 292 9.92 8.71 -6.23
N VAL A 293 10.25 7.82 -5.26
CA VAL A 293 9.46 7.59 -4.06
C VAL A 293 10.14 8.35 -2.92
N GLU A 294 9.52 9.44 -2.44
CA GLU A 294 10.18 10.31 -1.47
C GLU A 294 9.25 10.90 -0.42
N ASN A 295 9.83 11.30 0.71
CA ASN A 295 9.13 11.87 1.87
C ASN A 295 8.03 10.92 2.38
N ILE A 296 8.44 9.70 2.70
CA ILE A 296 7.55 8.64 3.17
C ILE A 296 7.74 8.46 4.68
N ARG A 297 6.66 8.42 5.43
CA ARG A 297 6.68 8.30 6.88
C ARG A 297 5.79 7.17 7.36
N TYR A 298 6.34 6.34 8.25
CA TYR A 298 5.60 5.32 9.00
C TYR A 298 5.80 5.59 10.48
N SER A 299 4.71 5.65 11.24
CA SER A 299 4.76 5.87 12.69
C SER A 299 3.72 5.06 13.45
N GLU A 300 4.10 4.58 14.62
CA GLU A 300 3.19 3.82 15.50
C GLU A 300 2.61 2.59 14.79
N ILE A 301 3.48 1.72 14.27
CA ILE A 301 3.10 0.52 13.53
C ILE A 301 3.32 -0.71 14.41
N THR A 302 2.28 -1.51 14.58
CA THR A 302 2.36 -2.81 15.23
C THR A 302 2.16 -3.92 14.21
N VAL A 303 3.12 -4.84 14.11
CA VAL A 303 3.13 -5.93 13.15
C VAL A 303 3.14 -7.27 13.87
N ARG A 304 2.25 -8.16 13.47
CA ARG A 304 2.27 -9.58 13.85
C ARG A 304 2.33 -10.43 12.59
N LYS A 305 3.03 -11.56 12.65
CA LYS A 305 3.09 -12.57 11.56
C LYS A 305 3.41 -11.99 10.17
N ALA A 306 4.48 -11.25 10.04
CA ALA A 306 4.95 -10.80 8.74
C ALA A 306 6.09 -11.69 8.22
N ALA A 307 6.07 -12.03 6.93
CA ALA A 307 7.21 -12.69 6.30
C ALA A 307 8.43 -11.77 6.21
N CYS A 308 8.20 -10.49 5.96
CA CYS A 308 9.22 -9.45 5.94
C CYS A 308 8.65 -8.18 6.62
N PRO A 309 9.26 -7.68 7.70
CA PRO A 309 8.72 -6.50 8.38
C PRO A 309 8.86 -5.21 7.56
N ILE A 310 9.98 -5.04 6.86
CA ILE A 310 10.29 -3.85 6.05
C ILE A 310 10.95 -4.30 4.76
N PHE A 311 10.43 -3.88 3.64
CA PHE A 311 10.97 -4.16 2.32
C PHE A 311 11.08 -2.89 1.48
N MET A 312 12.31 -2.52 1.09
CA MET A 312 12.57 -1.40 0.20
C MET A 312 13.43 -1.88 -0.95
N LEU A 313 13.00 -1.64 -2.19
CA LEU A 313 13.71 -2.10 -3.38
C LEU A 313 13.64 -1.10 -4.53
N VAL A 314 14.80 -0.73 -5.08
CA VAL A 314 14.90 -0.07 -6.39
C VAL A 314 15.25 -1.12 -7.45
N THR A 315 14.46 -1.21 -8.51
CA THR A 315 14.67 -2.15 -9.61
C THR A 315 14.38 -1.51 -10.98
N THR A 316 14.46 -2.28 -12.05
CA THR A 316 14.41 -1.77 -13.43
C THR A 316 13.42 -2.53 -14.29
N ARG A 317 12.16 -2.64 -13.84
CA ARG A 317 11.08 -3.21 -14.67
C ARG A 317 10.71 -2.26 -15.81
N LEU A 318 10.61 -0.96 -15.53
CA LEU A 318 10.44 0.15 -16.46
C LEU A 318 9.25 0.00 -17.41
N ARG A 319 8.09 -0.34 -16.86
CA ARG A 319 6.81 -0.42 -17.58
C ARG A 319 6.24 0.97 -17.82
N SER A 320 6.61 1.64 -18.90
CA SER A 320 5.98 2.89 -19.33
C SER A 320 6.05 3.09 -20.82
N GLY A 321 5.17 3.90 -21.39
CA GLY A 321 5.20 4.33 -22.79
C GLY A 321 6.23 5.43 -23.09
N GLU A 322 6.94 5.91 -22.09
CA GLU A 322 7.89 7.00 -22.23
C GLU A 322 9.16 6.58 -22.96
N ALA A 323 9.63 7.42 -23.87
CA ALA A 323 10.85 7.16 -24.62
C ALA A 323 12.11 7.20 -23.72
N ASN A 324 12.14 8.10 -22.72
CA ASN A 324 13.25 8.31 -21.80
C ASN A 324 12.99 7.61 -20.46
N ARG A 325 13.10 6.29 -20.44
CA ARG A 325 13.02 5.51 -19.21
C ARG A 325 14.30 5.68 -18.38
N HIS A 326 14.15 5.91 -17.10
CA HIS A 326 15.25 6.03 -16.16
C HIS A 326 14.99 5.18 -14.91
N ILE A 327 16.06 4.83 -14.22
CA ILE A 327 15.95 4.14 -12.93
C ILE A 327 15.37 5.13 -11.92
N GLY A 328 14.33 4.72 -11.19
CA GLY A 328 13.74 5.52 -10.13
C GLY A 328 14.61 5.58 -8.88
N ALA A 329 14.08 6.17 -7.83
CA ALA A 329 14.78 6.33 -6.56
C ALA A 329 13.84 6.15 -5.38
N ILE A 330 14.38 5.73 -4.23
CA ILE A 330 13.70 5.79 -2.93
C ILE A 330 14.56 6.67 -2.03
N ARG A 331 13.96 7.71 -1.43
CA ARG A 331 14.68 8.62 -0.54
C ARG A 331 13.79 9.28 0.52
N GLN A 332 14.42 9.76 1.61
CA GLN A 332 13.71 10.45 2.69
C GLN A 332 12.60 9.59 3.31
N VAL A 333 12.95 8.38 3.75
CA VAL A 333 12.02 7.46 4.40
C VAL A 333 12.27 7.44 5.90
N THR A 334 11.24 7.65 6.69
CA THR A 334 11.31 7.54 8.15
C THR A 334 10.34 6.48 8.64
N ILE A 335 10.84 5.52 9.41
CA ILE A 335 10.04 4.53 10.14
C ILE A 335 10.29 4.72 11.62
N SER A 336 9.27 5.07 12.36
CA SER A 336 9.36 5.36 13.80
C SER A 336 8.34 4.60 14.63
N ASN A 337 8.72 4.18 15.83
CA ASN A 337 7.85 3.46 16.75
C ASN A 337 7.20 2.22 16.09
N LEU A 338 8.01 1.36 15.48
CA LEU A 338 7.56 0.10 14.90
C LEU A 338 7.91 -1.06 15.83
N THR A 339 6.92 -1.91 16.11
CA THR A 339 7.11 -3.19 16.80
C THR A 339 6.63 -4.32 15.89
N SER A 340 7.53 -5.25 15.58
CA SER A 340 7.21 -6.47 14.82
C SER A 340 7.50 -7.70 15.67
N THR A 341 6.48 -8.54 15.85
CA THR A 341 6.57 -9.79 16.63
C THR A 341 6.05 -10.97 15.82
N ASP A 342 6.45 -12.19 16.20
CA ASP A 342 5.99 -13.44 15.61
C ASP A 342 6.08 -13.44 14.07
N SER A 343 7.31 -13.44 13.57
CA SER A 343 7.59 -13.41 12.13
C SER A 343 7.40 -14.75 11.41
N LYS A 344 6.45 -15.59 11.86
CA LYS A 344 6.09 -16.83 11.17
C LYS A 344 5.14 -16.52 10.00
N PRO A 345 5.56 -16.75 8.75
CA PRO A 345 4.64 -16.63 7.63
C PRO A 345 3.56 -17.73 7.71
N PRO A 346 2.35 -17.46 7.24
CA PRO A 346 1.26 -18.44 7.24
C PRO A 346 1.43 -19.58 6.22
N ARG A 347 2.46 -19.56 5.40
CA ARG A 347 2.81 -20.59 4.40
C ARG A 347 4.31 -20.85 4.48
N ASP A 348 4.79 -21.89 3.77
CA ASP A 348 6.20 -22.29 3.68
C ASP A 348 7.10 -21.24 2.95
N VAL A 349 6.82 -19.98 3.13
CA VAL A 349 7.65 -18.88 2.64
C VAL A 349 8.74 -18.62 3.67
N PRO A 350 10.03 -18.60 3.27
CA PRO A 350 11.10 -18.27 4.19
C PRO A 350 10.88 -16.91 4.82
N VAL A 351 11.05 -16.80 6.12
CA VAL A 351 11.03 -15.52 6.83
C VAL A 351 12.21 -14.70 6.35
N SER A 352 11.94 -13.53 5.81
CA SER A 352 12.97 -12.60 5.37
C SER A 352 13.27 -11.57 6.44
N PRO A 353 14.54 -11.14 6.58
CA PRO A 353 14.87 -9.98 7.39
C PRO A 353 14.19 -8.73 6.82
N ALA A 354 14.32 -7.60 7.51
CA ALA A 354 14.13 -6.31 6.88
C ALA A 354 15.13 -6.15 5.73
N ILE A 355 14.69 -5.62 4.60
CA ILE A 355 15.48 -5.50 3.36
C ILE A 355 15.45 -4.05 2.87
N ILE A 356 16.63 -3.46 2.65
CA ILE A 356 16.80 -2.13 2.08
C ILE A 356 17.83 -2.24 0.97
N VAL A 357 17.39 -2.34 -0.28
CA VAL A 357 18.27 -2.61 -1.41
C VAL A 357 18.03 -1.61 -2.54
N GLY A 358 19.02 -0.78 -2.77
CA GLY A 358 19.11 0.11 -3.93
C GLY A 358 19.87 -0.53 -5.08
N LYS A 359 20.33 0.31 -5.99
CA LYS A 359 21.24 -0.03 -7.10
C LYS A 359 22.47 0.87 -7.04
N ALA A 360 23.56 0.45 -7.66
CA ALA A 360 24.78 1.26 -7.70
C ALA A 360 24.49 2.67 -8.29
N GLU A 361 23.67 2.71 -9.33
CA GLU A 361 23.28 3.94 -10.04
C GLU A 361 22.19 4.74 -9.30
N SER A 362 21.45 4.09 -8.40
CA SER A 362 20.38 4.70 -7.60
C SER A 362 20.32 4.06 -6.21
N PRO A 363 21.25 4.41 -5.32
CA PRO A 363 21.21 3.94 -3.94
C PRO A 363 19.98 4.51 -3.22
N ILE A 364 19.40 3.73 -2.31
CA ILE A 364 18.35 4.23 -1.42
C ILE A 364 18.96 5.27 -0.48
N ASP A 365 18.36 6.45 -0.36
CA ASP A 365 18.98 7.57 0.30
C ASP A 365 18.15 8.12 1.48
N ASN A 366 18.85 8.52 2.55
CA ASN A 366 18.29 9.18 3.72
C ASN A 366 17.12 8.38 4.36
N VAL A 367 17.44 7.19 4.84
CA VAL A 367 16.51 6.33 5.58
C VAL A 367 16.79 6.39 7.07
N THR A 368 15.78 6.60 7.87
CA THR A 368 15.86 6.58 9.34
C THR A 368 14.92 5.52 9.91
N LEU A 369 15.47 4.58 10.67
CA LEU A 369 14.73 3.66 11.54
C LEU A 369 14.91 4.14 12.99
N GLN A 370 13.82 4.58 13.63
CA GLN A 370 13.86 5.13 14.98
C GLN A 370 12.89 4.40 15.91
N LYS A 371 13.38 3.88 17.02
CA LYS A 371 12.58 3.09 17.97
C LYS A 371 11.88 1.93 17.26
N VAL A 372 12.65 1.10 16.59
CA VAL A 372 12.18 -0.07 15.84
C VAL A 372 12.59 -1.33 16.58
N SER A 373 11.64 -2.19 16.87
CA SER A 373 11.87 -3.50 17.49
C SER A 373 11.34 -4.60 16.58
N VAL A 374 12.20 -5.54 16.21
CA VAL A 374 11.86 -6.68 15.37
C VAL A 374 12.26 -7.97 16.04
N VAL A 375 11.31 -8.86 16.21
CA VAL A 375 11.53 -10.25 16.62
C VAL A 375 11.36 -11.14 15.39
N SER A 376 12.47 -11.68 14.89
CA SER A 376 12.48 -12.59 13.76
C SER A 376 12.39 -14.04 14.19
N ALA A 377 11.87 -14.94 13.34
CA ALA A 377 11.82 -16.36 13.65
C ALA A 377 13.22 -16.98 13.79
N GLY A 378 14.22 -16.43 13.12
CA GLY A 378 15.56 -17.01 13.06
C GLY A 378 15.57 -18.39 12.40
N GLY A 379 16.61 -19.19 12.68
CA GLY A 379 16.72 -20.57 12.21
C GLY A 379 17.43 -20.74 10.86
N GLY A 380 18.08 -19.70 10.34
CA GLY A 380 18.98 -19.82 9.20
C GLY A 380 20.21 -20.67 9.57
N THR A 381 20.57 -21.64 8.72
CA THR A 381 21.64 -22.60 9.02
C THR A 381 22.97 -22.26 8.33
N LYS A 382 22.97 -21.37 7.36
CA LYS A 382 24.17 -20.96 6.61
C LYS A 382 24.05 -19.50 6.13
N PRO A 383 25.18 -18.79 5.99
CA PRO A 383 25.23 -17.54 5.25
C PRO A 383 24.73 -17.75 3.81
N VAL A 384 23.97 -16.82 3.29
CA VAL A 384 23.42 -16.90 1.93
C VAL A 384 23.97 -15.75 1.10
N LYS A 385 24.43 -16.03 -0.12
CA LYS A 385 24.84 -14.99 -1.05
C LYS A 385 23.58 -14.34 -1.66
N TRP A 386 23.48 -13.05 -1.51
CA TRP A 386 22.37 -12.27 -2.07
C TRP A 386 22.57 -12.02 -3.58
N THR A 387 21.52 -12.18 -4.34
CA THR A 387 21.43 -11.73 -5.73
C THR A 387 20.18 -10.89 -5.90
N LEU A 388 20.28 -9.73 -6.54
CA LEU A 388 19.10 -8.92 -6.88
C LEU A 388 18.20 -9.71 -7.83
N PRO A 389 16.86 -9.56 -7.71
CA PRO A 389 15.93 -10.15 -8.66
C PRO A 389 16.21 -9.62 -10.08
N GLU A 390 15.96 -10.45 -11.07
CA GLU A 390 16.04 -10.04 -12.46
C GLU A 390 15.15 -8.82 -12.74
N PRO A 391 15.57 -7.88 -13.61
CA PRO A 391 14.87 -6.61 -13.84
C PRO A 391 13.39 -6.75 -14.25
N ARG A 392 13.01 -7.90 -14.80
CA ARG A 392 11.63 -8.21 -15.23
C ARG A 392 10.86 -9.09 -14.25
N GLY A 393 11.47 -9.48 -13.14
CA GLY A 393 10.84 -10.30 -12.12
C GLY A 393 10.00 -9.48 -11.14
N HIS A 394 9.03 -10.12 -10.51
CA HIS A 394 8.32 -9.49 -9.40
C HIS A 394 9.26 -9.27 -8.21
N PRO A 395 9.25 -8.07 -7.58
CA PRO A 395 10.16 -7.74 -6.48
C PRO A 395 10.12 -8.73 -5.32
N HIS A 396 8.98 -9.38 -5.06
CA HIS A 396 8.83 -10.34 -3.97
C HIS A 396 9.71 -11.59 -4.07
N LYS A 397 10.25 -11.94 -5.25
CA LYS A 397 11.21 -13.03 -5.40
C LYS A 397 12.53 -12.78 -4.65
N ALA A 398 12.79 -11.52 -4.29
CA ALA A 398 13.95 -11.14 -3.48
C ALA A 398 13.87 -11.61 -2.02
N PHE A 399 12.70 -11.97 -1.51
CA PHE A 399 12.51 -12.31 -0.10
C PHE A 399 13.23 -13.59 0.35
N ALA A 400 13.52 -14.52 -0.54
CA ALA A 400 13.89 -15.88 -0.15
C ALA A 400 15.35 -16.04 0.33
N TYR A 401 16.26 -15.08 0.06
CA TYR A 401 17.71 -15.34 0.16
C TYR A 401 18.55 -14.18 0.73
N ALA A 402 18.06 -13.49 1.74
CA ALA A 402 18.86 -12.43 2.34
C ALA A 402 19.99 -12.98 3.24
N PRO A 403 21.20 -12.40 3.18
CA PRO A 403 22.37 -12.87 3.94
C PRO A 403 22.31 -12.56 5.44
N ALA A 404 21.37 -11.72 5.88
CA ALA A 404 21.20 -11.30 7.27
C ALA A 404 20.02 -12.00 7.94
N ALA A 405 20.05 -12.08 9.26
CA ALA A 405 18.96 -12.62 10.05
C ALA A 405 17.87 -11.57 10.37
N ALA A 406 18.23 -10.28 10.49
CA ALA A 406 17.29 -9.22 10.83
C ALA A 406 17.26 -8.05 9.86
N LEU A 407 18.40 -7.53 9.42
CA LEU A 407 18.45 -6.42 8.48
C LEU A 407 19.53 -6.65 7.42
N PHE A 408 19.12 -6.65 6.17
CA PHE A 408 20.01 -6.62 5.02
C PHE A 408 19.93 -5.27 4.30
N VAL A 409 21.09 -4.64 4.09
CA VAL A 409 21.22 -3.36 3.40
C VAL A 409 22.22 -3.49 2.26
N SER A 410 21.86 -3.02 1.08
CA SER A 410 22.82 -2.93 -0.03
C SER A 410 22.53 -1.72 -0.91
N TYR A 411 23.58 -1.04 -1.35
CA TYR A 411 23.49 0.21 -2.12
C TYR A 411 22.56 1.23 -1.45
N ALA A 412 22.97 1.69 -0.28
CA ALA A 412 22.28 2.75 0.46
C ALA A 412 23.20 3.95 0.73
N ARG A 413 22.59 5.11 0.92
CA ARG A 413 23.27 6.34 1.34
C ARG A 413 22.52 6.91 2.54
N THR A 414 23.26 7.36 3.56
CA THR A 414 22.69 7.98 4.77
C THR A 414 21.61 7.14 5.45
N LEU A 415 22.01 5.97 5.94
CA LEU A 415 21.14 5.12 6.77
C LEU A 415 21.38 5.38 8.25
N ARG A 416 20.32 5.70 9.00
CA ARG A 416 20.34 5.93 10.45
C ARG A 416 19.49 4.90 11.17
N LEU A 417 20.09 4.21 12.15
CA LEU A 417 19.44 3.29 13.06
C LEU A 417 19.52 3.86 14.47
N GLN A 418 18.40 4.31 15.04
CA GLN A 418 18.34 4.98 16.34
C GLN A 418 17.41 4.24 17.31
N ASN A 419 17.93 3.69 18.39
CA ASN A 419 17.17 2.81 19.31
C ASN A 419 16.51 1.65 18.56
N VAL A 420 17.30 0.86 17.85
CA VAL A 420 16.82 -0.29 17.08
C VAL A 420 17.16 -1.58 17.81
N GLN A 421 16.20 -2.49 17.93
CA GLN A 421 16.37 -3.77 18.58
C GLN A 421 16.03 -4.92 17.61
N PHE A 422 16.96 -5.86 17.48
CA PHE A 422 16.79 -7.11 16.75
C PHE A 422 16.95 -8.29 17.68
N SER A 423 15.95 -9.18 17.71
CA SER A 423 15.98 -10.42 18.46
C SER A 423 15.38 -11.58 17.65
N TYR A 424 15.60 -12.80 18.10
CA TYR A 424 15.23 -14.01 17.37
C TYR A 424 14.62 -15.03 18.30
N GLU A 425 13.62 -15.76 17.81
CA GLU A 425 13.01 -16.89 18.51
C GLU A 425 13.92 -18.12 18.50
N ARG A 426 14.69 -18.33 17.45
CA ARG A 426 15.62 -19.44 17.27
C ARG A 426 16.99 -18.94 16.85
N ALA A 427 18.04 -19.65 17.24
CA ALA A 427 19.40 -19.34 16.79
C ALA A 427 19.46 -19.30 15.25
N ASP A 428 20.26 -18.37 14.72
CA ASP A 428 20.47 -18.18 13.29
C ASP A 428 21.98 -18.09 13.00
N ALA A 429 22.44 -18.74 11.96
CA ALA A 429 23.87 -18.74 11.61
C ALA A 429 24.30 -17.48 10.84
N ARG A 430 23.34 -16.68 10.38
CA ARG A 430 23.61 -15.43 9.66
C ARG A 430 23.87 -14.29 10.65
N PRO A 431 24.69 -13.28 10.30
CA PRO A 431 24.78 -12.05 11.07
C PRO A 431 23.41 -11.39 11.26
N SER A 432 23.22 -10.69 12.37
CA SER A 432 22.01 -9.92 12.62
C SER A 432 21.79 -8.83 11.56
N LEU A 433 22.86 -8.11 11.23
CA LEU A 433 22.85 -7.06 10.23
C LEU A 433 23.99 -7.29 9.22
N VAL A 434 23.65 -7.20 7.95
CA VAL A 434 24.62 -7.17 6.85
C VAL A 434 24.43 -5.89 6.06
N ALA A 435 25.50 -5.11 5.88
CA ALA A 435 25.49 -3.88 5.08
C ALA A 435 26.63 -3.91 4.04
N ILE A 436 26.27 -3.74 2.78
CA ILE A 436 27.20 -3.83 1.64
C ILE A 436 27.03 -2.63 0.73
N ASN A 437 28.11 -1.91 0.40
CA ASN A 437 28.09 -0.70 -0.44
C ASN A 437 27.22 0.40 0.17
N VAL A 438 27.52 0.83 1.39
CA VAL A 438 26.76 1.87 2.11
C VAL A 438 27.64 3.11 2.34
N ASP A 439 27.15 4.27 1.93
CA ASP A 439 27.81 5.57 2.19
C ASP A 439 27.04 6.36 3.28
N GLY A 440 27.56 6.34 4.51
CA GLY A 440 26.93 6.92 5.70
C GLY A 440 26.02 5.90 6.41
N LEU A 441 26.60 5.18 7.37
CA LEU A 441 25.89 4.26 8.25
C LEU A 441 26.04 4.74 9.71
N GLU A 442 24.97 5.25 10.25
CA GLU A 442 24.91 5.73 11.63
C GLU A 442 24.04 4.78 12.47
N MET A 443 24.61 4.18 13.50
CA MET A 443 23.94 3.27 14.44
C MET A 443 24.15 3.81 15.86
N GLU A 444 23.06 4.21 16.50
CA GLU A 444 23.05 4.69 17.87
C GLU A 444 22.07 3.88 18.69
N ARG A 445 22.53 3.27 19.78
CA ARG A 445 21.75 2.38 20.63
C ARG A 445 21.12 1.23 19.82
N LEU A 446 21.97 0.57 19.01
CA LEU A 446 21.59 -0.66 18.32
C LEU A 446 21.77 -1.84 19.27
N HIS A 447 20.70 -2.59 19.51
CA HIS A 447 20.71 -3.85 20.26
C HIS A 447 20.42 -5.01 19.32
N ALA A 448 21.45 -5.73 18.92
CA ALA A 448 21.33 -6.89 18.05
C ALA A 448 21.72 -8.16 18.81
N GLN A 449 20.78 -9.08 18.94
CA GLN A 449 21.04 -10.37 19.58
C GLN A 449 22.08 -11.13 18.76
N LYS A 450 23.17 -11.59 19.42
CA LYS A 450 24.17 -12.42 18.77
C LYS A 450 23.59 -13.80 18.50
N THR A 451 23.71 -14.29 17.27
CA THR A 451 23.14 -15.56 16.87
C THR A 451 24.17 -16.55 16.33
N GLY A 452 25.13 -16.09 15.58
CA GLY A 452 26.21 -16.88 15.00
C GLY A 452 27.57 -16.46 15.52
N THR A 453 28.56 -16.53 14.65
CA THR A 453 29.92 -16.05 14.93
C THR A 453 30.00 -14.53 14.90
N GLU A 454 29.16 -13.89 14.11
CA GLU A 454 29.16 -12.45 13.87
C GLU A 454 27.79 -11.84 14.19
N THR A 455 27.79 -10.65 14.79
CA THR A 455 26.58 -9.84 15.01
C THR A 455 26.35 -8.89 13.83
N LEU A 456 27.40 -8.25 13.36
CA LEU A 456 27.41 -7.35 12.20
C LEU A 456 28.42 -7.86 11.17
N HIS A 457 28.05 -7.76 9.89
CA HIS A 457 28.95 -7.91 8.75
C HIS A 457 28.83 -6.69 7.84
N LEU A 458 29.89 -5.91 7.75
CA LEU A 458 29.94 -4.65 7.01
C LEU A 458 31.00 -4.76 5.90
N GLU A 459 30.63 -4.48 4.67
CA GLU A 459 31.51 -4.57 3.50
C GLU A 459 31.37 -3.32 2.63
N ARG A 460 32.50 -2.65 2.33
CA ARG A 460 32.52 -1.38 1.57
C ARG A 460 31.57 -0.33 2.16
N VAL A 461 31.77 -0.02 3.43
CA VAL A 461 30.99 0.99 4.14
C VAL A 461 31.85 2.24 4.36
N ASN A 462 31.35 3.40 3.95
CA ASN A 462 31.98 4.70 4.23
C ASN A 462 31.21 5.43 5.34
N LYS A 463 31.91 6.28 6.08
CA LYS A 463 31.35 7.12 7.15
C LYS A 463 30.52 6.29 8.15
N LEU A 464 31.15 5.24 8.68
CA LEU A 464 30.56 4.43 9.74
C LEU A 464 30.61 5.17 11.07
N LEU A 465 29.48 5.27 11.75
CA LEU A 465 29.38 5.74 13.12
C LEU A 465 28.54 4.72 13.93
N LEU A 466 29.17 4.08 14.91
CA LEU A 466 28.52 3.16 15.86
C LEU A 466 28.73 3.70 17.28
N ARG A 467 27.66 3.96 18.02
CA ARG A 467 27.70 4.51 19.37
C ARG A 467 26.68 3.87 20.30
N ASP A 468 27.05 3.80 21.58
CA ASP A 468 26.17 3.36 22.67
C ASP A 468 25.47 2.02 22.39
N SER A 469 26.12 1.09 21.66
CA SER A 469 25.51 -0.14 21.11
C SER A 469 26.09 -1.42 21.73
N ALA A 470 26.34 -1.41 23.05
CA ALA A 470 26.90 -2.56 23.76
C ALA A 470 26.16 -3.89 23.43
N PRO A 471 26.86 -5.02 23.29
CA PRO A 471 28.30 -5.22 23.53
C PRO A 471 29.23 -4.82 22.37
N LEU A 472 28.70 -4.22 21.30
CA LEU A 472 29.50 -3.74 20.18
C LEU A 472 30.31 -2.50 20.62
N PRO A 473 31.61 -2.40 20.30
CA PRO A 473 32.41 -1.26 20.66
C PRO A 473 32.05 -0.04 19.79
N ASP A 474 32.16 1.16 20.37
CA ASP A 474 32.00 2.39 19.62
C ASP A 474 33.01 2.45 18.47
N GLN A 475 32.57 2.87 17.30
CA GLN A 475 33.37 2.96 16.08
C GLN A 475 33.07 4.27 15.35
N SER A 476 34.12 4.87 14.78
CA SER A 476 34.02 5.98 13.85
C SER A 476 35.09 5.80 12.77
N VAL A 477 34.67 5.44 11.56
CA VAL A 477 35.59 5.07 10.46
C VAL A 477 35.11 5.74 9.17
N ASP A 478 36.02 6.46 8.50
CA ASP A 478 35.69 7.16 7.25
C ASP A 478 35.56 6.19 6.06
N GLN A 479 36.39 5.16 6.01
CA GLN A 479 36.37 4.14 4.94
C GLN A 479 36.62 2.75 5.54
N LEU A 480 35.77 1.83 5.20
CA LEU A 480 35.80 0.48 5.67
C LEU A 480 35.66 -0.51 4.51
N ASN A 481 36.67 -1.34 4.26
CA ASN A 481 36.58 -2.40 3.26
C ASN A 481 35.75 -3.57 3.79
N GLU A 482 36.09 -4.07 4.99
CA GLU A 482 35.37 -5.16 5.65
C GLU A 482 35.54 -5.06 7.15
N LEU A 483 34.47 -5.34 7.90
CA LEU A 483 34.45 -5.41 9.36
C LEU A 483 33.40 -6.42 9.80
N ALA A 484 33.76 -7.29 10.69
CA ALA A 484 32.86 -8.26 11.33
C ALA A 484 32.99 -8.18 12.84
N PHE A 485 31.86 -8.23 13.58
CA PHE A 485 31.79 -8.23 15.03
C PHE A 485 31.08 -9.46 15.57
#